data_615d8d40d68ec67f0ef7079240ac9fa5
#
_entry.id   615d8d40d68ec67f0ef7079240ac9fa5
#
_cell.length_a   1.000
_cell.length_b   1.000
_cell.length_c   1.000
_cell.angle_alpha   90.00
_cell.angle_beta   90.00
_cell.angle_gamma   90.00
#
_symmetry.space_group_name_H-M   'P 1'
#
loop_
_entity.id
_entity.type
_entity.pdbx_description
1 polymer ?
#
loop_
_entity_poly.entity_id
_entity_poly.type
_entity_poly.pdbx_seq_one_letter_code
_entity_poly.pdbx_strand_id
1 'polypeptide(L)'
;MKPIIYQLLPRTFTNYNETRRHNGTLQENGSGTLNAITPKALRAIRDLGATHVWYTGIIRHATAQYNTPSIVKGKAGSPYAITDYYDVHPDLCEDKRRRMQEFTALVERTHQHNLKVIIDFVPNHVAREYHSSAKPRGV
;
A
#
# COMPACT_ATOMS: atom_id res chain seq x y z
N MET A 1 23.96 -13.15 6.20
CA MET A 1 23.98 -11.96 5.31
C MET A 1 23.24 -10.83 5.99
N LYS A 2 23.84 -9.65 6.03
CA LYS A 2 23.18 -8.45 6.60
C LYS A 2 22.00 -8.02 5.70
N PRO A 3 20.79 -7.83 6.22
CA PRO A 3 19.68 -7.36 5.43
C PRO A 3 19.90 -5.91 4.97
N ILE A 4 19.61 -5.65 3.69
CA ILE A 4 19.56 -4.31 3.09
C ILE A 4 18.13 -4.10 2.61
N ILE A 5 17.44 -3.13 3.21
CA ILE A 5 16.00 -2.90 3.02
C ILE A 5 15.81 -1.67 2.13
N TYR A 6 15.10 -1.85 1.03
CA TYR A 6 14.60 -0.75 0.20
C TYR A 6 13.13 -0.51 0.57
N GLN A 7 12.86 0.62 1.23
CA GLN A 7 11.50 1.02 1.58
C GLN A 7 10.91 1.87 0.47
N LEU A 8 9.69 1.59 0.07
CA LEU A 8 8.93 2.40 -0.87
C LEU A 8 7.46 2.52 -0.46
N LEU A 9 6.85 3.63 -0.83
CA LEU A 9 5.43 3.88 -0.69
C LEU A 9 4.77 3.67 -2.06
N PRO A 10 4.04 2.57 -2.30
CA PRO A 10 3.46 2.26 -3.61
C PRO A 10 2.60 3.39 -4.17
N ARG A 11 1.87 4.09 -3.31
CA ARG A 11 1.04 5.23 -3.67
C ARG A 11 1.79 6.30 -4.48
N THR A 12 3.06 6.55 -4.17
CA THR A 12 3.88 7.58 -4.83
C THR A 12 4.90 7.01 -5.80
N PHE A 13 5.40 5.82 -5.55
CA PHE A 13 6.53 5.22 -6.27
C PHE A 13 6.28 5.07 -7.77
N THR A 14 5.06 4.73 -8.17
CA THR A 14 4.68 4.57 -9.59
C THR A 14 3.65 5.61 -10.05
N ASN A 15 3.46 6.68 -9.28
CA ASN A 15 2.54 7.75 -9.66
C ASN A 15 3.21 8.74 -10.60
N TYR A 16 2.75 8.78 -11.84
CA TYR A 16 3.23 9.70 -12.89
C TYR A 16 2.39 10.97 -13.02
N ASN A 17 1.34 11.13 -12.19
CA ASN A 17 0.51 12.33 -12.19
C ASN A 17 1.27 13.50 -11.55
N GLU A 18 1.46 14.59 -12.29
CA GLU A 18 2.21 15.76 -11.85
C GLU A 18 1.34 16.94 -11.38
N THR A 19 0.04 16.74 -11.22
CA THR A 19 -0.90 17.79 -10.78
C THR A 19 -0.53 18.37 -9.42
N ARG A 20 -0.11 17.53 -8.47
CA ARG A 20 0.43 17.89 -7.15
C ARG A 20 -0.40 18.93 -6.40
N ARG A 21 -1.73 18.87 -6.55
CA ARG A 21 -2.62 19.80 -5.87
C ARG A 21 -2.56 19.60 -4.36
N HIS A 22 -2.35 20.68 -3.60
CA HIS A 22 -2.34 20.60 -2.14
C HIS A 22 -3.68 20.03 -1.65
N ASN A 23 -3.62 18.97 -0.84
CA ASN A 23 -4.79 18.23 -0.35
C ASN A 23 -5.79 17.85 -1.47
N GLY A 24 -5.27 17.52 -2.67
CA GLY A 24 -6.08 17.10 -3.80
C GLY A 24 -6.70 15.72 -3.62
N THR A 25 -7.76 15.46 -4.39
CA THR A 25 -8.41 14.16 -4.46
C THR A 25 -7.54 13.13 -5.17
N LEU A 26 -7.94 11.85 -5.08
CA LEU A 26 -7.32 10.78 -5.85
C LEU A 26 -7.42 11.03 -7.37
N GLN A 27 -8.55 11.57 -7.83
CA GLN A 27 -8.77 11.90 -9.25
C GLN A 27 -7.85 13.04 -9.72
N GLU A 28 -7.55 14.00 -8.85
CA GLU A 28 -6.67 15.11 -9.18
C GLU A 28 -5.19 14.72 -9.17
N ASN A 29 -4.75 14.02 -8.14
CA ASN A 29 -3.32 13.75 -7.90
C ASN A 29 -2.88 12.35 -8.34
N GLY A 30 -3.83 11.44 -8.60
CA GLY A 30 -3.53 10.05 -8.94
C GLY A 30 -3.01 9.23 -7.75
N SER A 31 -2.66 8.01 -8.04
CA SER A 31 -1.99 7.06 -7.14
C SER A 31 -1.13 6.11 -7.96
N GLY A 32 0.01 5.73 -7.42
CA GLY A 32 0.73 4.56 -7.90
C GLY A 32 -0.06 3.28 -7.64
N THR A 33 0.23 2.23 -8.41
CA THR A 33 -0.43 0.93 -8.31
C THR A 33 0.56 -0.21 -8.10
N LEU A 34 0.08 -1.30 -7.50
CA LEU A 34 0.90 -2.50 -7.25
C LEU A 34 1.37 -3.14 -8.56
N ASN A 35 0.51 -3.16 -9.59
CA ASN A 35 0.85 -3.71 -10.90
C ASN A 35 1.92 -2.90 -11.64
N ALA A 36 2.04 -1.60 -11.35
CA ALA A 36 3.05 -0.73 -11.95
C ALA A 36 4.46 -0.93 -11.35
N ILE A 37 4.60 -1.69 -10.25
CA ILE A 37 5.89 -2.13 -9.72
C ILE A 37 6.37 -3.31 -10.57
N THR A 38 7.04 -2.99 -11.65
CA THR A 38 7.40 -3.93 -12.73
C THR A 38 8.63 -4.78 -12.39
N PRO A 39 8.86 -5.90 -13.12
CA PRO A 39 10.13 -6.63 -13.05
C PRO A 39 11.36 -5.75 -13.28
N LYS A 40 11.27 -4.74 -14.15
CA LYS A 40 12.37 -3.78 -14.38
C LYS A 40 12.68 -2.98 -13.12
N ALA A 41 11.66 -2.47 -12.43
CA ALA A 41 11.83 -1.74 -11.17
C ALA A 41 12.44 -2.63 -10.07
N LEU A 42 11.98 -3.88 -9.95
CA LEU A 42 12.50 -4.82 -8.96
C LEU A 42 13.96 -5.21 -9.24
N ARG A 43 14.34 -5.40 -10.50
CA ARG A 43 15.75 -5.61 -10.87
C ARG A 43 16.62 -4.42 -10.47
N ALA A 44 16.17 -3.19 -10.75
CA ALA A 44 16.91 -1.98 -10.37
C ALA A 44 17.11 -1.89 -8.85
N ILE A 45 16.08 -2.20 -8.06
CA ILE A 45 16.18 -2.23 -6.59
C ILE A 45 17.18 -3.31 -6.14
N ARG A 46 17.14 -4.50 -6.72
CA ARG A 46 18.09 -5.58 -6.42
C ARG A 46 19.52 -5.19 -6.79
N ASP A 47 19.72 -4.54 -7.93
CA ASP A 47 21.04 -4.12 -8.41
C ASP A 47 21.68 -3.04 -7.53
N LEU A 48 20.89 -2.31 -6.74
CA LEU A 48 21.37 -1.45 -5.65
C LEU A 48 21.93 -2.23 -4.45
N GLY A 49 21.78 -3.54 -4.43
CA GLY A 49 22.22 -4.41 -3.34
C GLY A 49 21.14 -4.70 -2.29
N ALA A 50 19.89 -4.34 -2.53
CA ALA A 50 18.79 -4.64 -1.62
C ALA A 50 18.53 -6.15 -1.53
N THR A 51 18.19 -6.63 -0.33
CA THR A 51 17.76 -8.01 -0.05
C THR A 51 16.26 -8.09 0.22
N HIS A 52 15.65 -6.97 0.60
CA HIS A 52 14.24 -6.85 0.97
C HIS A 52 13.65 -5.61 0.35
N VAL A 53 12.34 -5.69 0.01
CA VAL A 53 11.52 -4.52 -0.29
C VAL A 53 10.48 -4.38 0.79
N TRP A 54 10.41 -3.20 1.40
CA TRP A 54 9.40 -2.84 2.36
C TRP A 54 8.34 -1.99 1.67
N TYR A 55 7.17 -2.58 1.43
CA TYR A 55 6.00 -1.90 0.86
C TYR A 55 5.19 -1.24 1.97
N THR A 56 5.28 0.09 2.08
CA THR A 56 4.55 0.88 3.08
C THR A 56 3.13 1.17 2.62
N GLY A 57 2.16 1.04 3.53
CA GLY A 57 0.78 1.45 3.29
C GLY A 57 -0.06 0.45 2.48
N ILE A 58 0.28 -0.84 2.50
CA ILE A 58 -0.47 -1.91 1.81
C ILE A 58 -1.80 -2.19 2.48
N ILE A 59 -1.82 -2.27 3.82
CA ILE A 59 -3.03 -2.63 4.58
C ILE A 59 -4.06 -1.52 4.44
N ARG A 60 -5.34 -1.90 4.32
CA ARG A 60 -6.44 -0.96 4.14
C ARG A 60 -6.50 0.06 5.28
N HIS A 61 -6.49 1.34 4.92
CA HIS A 61 -6.44 2.47 5.85
C HIS A 61 -7.46 3.54 5.48
N ALA A 62 -7.73 4.45 6.43
CA ALA A 62 -8.73 5.49 6.27
C ALA A 62 -8.30 6.55 5.25
N THR A 63 -9.19 6.85 4.32
CA THR A 63 -9.11 7.97 3.39
C THR A 63 -10.46 8.68 3.30
N ALA A 64 -10.49 9.95 2.90
CA ALA A 64 -11.74 10.70 2.75
C ALA A 64 -12.68 10.13 1.68
N GLN A 65 -12.19 9.23 0.82
CA GLN A 65 -13.00 8.56 -0.20
C GLN A 65 -13.85 7.42 0.38
N TYR A 66 -13.37 6.74 1.42
CA TYR A 66 -14.02 5.55 1.99
C TYR A 66 -14.51 5.74 3.41
N ASN A 67 -14.16 6.84 4.05
CA ASN A 67 -14.44 7.11 5.46
C ASN A 67 -15.03 8.51 5.62
N THR A 68 -15.61 8.76 6.78
CA THR A 68 -16.16 10.09 7.13
C THR A 68 -15.06 11.15 7.04
N PRO A 69 -15.12 12.11 6.11
CA PRO A 69 -14.01 13.03 5.84
C PRO A 69 -13.54 13.84 7.05
N SER A 70 -14.46 14.16 7.97
CA SER A 70 -14.16 14.99 9.17
C SER A 70 -13.24 14.30 10.18
N ILE A 71 -13.11 12.96 10.11
CA ILE A 71 -12.22 12.20 11.01
C ILE A 71 -10.95 11.72 10.33
N VAL A 72 -10.80 11.99 9.03
CA VAL A 72 -9.62 11.63 8.25
C VAL A 72 -8.71 12.84 8.12
N LYS A 73 -7.43 12.68 8.45
CA LYS A 73 -6.44 13.75 8.29
C LYS A 73 -6.09 13.96 6.82
N GLY A 74 -6.57 15.05 6.24
CA GLY A 74 -6.47 15.31 4.80
C GLY A 74 -7.33 14.35 3.98
N LYS A 75 -7.29 14.43 2.64
CA LYS A 75 -8.05 13.53 1.76
C LYS A 75 -7.40 12.16 1.60
N ALA A 76 -6.09 12.13 1.59
CA ALA A 76 -5.31 10.91 1.42
C ALA A 76 -5.26 10.03 2.67
N GLY A 77 -5.55 10.58 3.84
CA GLY A 77 -5.44 9.88 5.10
C GLY A 77 -3.99 9.54 5.49
N SER A 78 -3.87 8.61 6.43
CA SER A 78 -2.58 8.08 6.87
C SER A 78 -2.51 6.58 6.56
N PRO A 79 -1.41 6.07 6.00
CA PRO A 79 -1.21 4.64 5.78
C PRO A 79 -1.19 3.83 7.08
N TYR A 80 -1.12 4.49 8.23
CA TYR A 80 -1.11 3.87 9.56
C TYR A 80 -2.48 3.93 10.27
N ALA A 81 -3.47 4.61 9.71
CA ALA A 81 -4.84 4.63 10.23
C ALA A 81 -5.62 3.43 9.69
N ILE A 82 -5.32 2.24 10.20
CA ILE A 82 -5.83 0.96 9.69
C ILE A 82 -7.34 0.86 9.88
N THR A 83 -8.06 0.51 8.81
CA THR A 83 -9.51 0.25 8.82
C THR A 83 -9.85 -1.23 8.70
N ASP A 84 -8.94 -2.05 8.17
CA ASP A 84 -9.10 -3.51 8.11
C ASP A 84 -7.72 -4.17 7.94
N TYR A 85 -7.28 -4.93 8.93
CA TYR A 85 -6.00 -5.65 8.87
C TYR A 85 -5.96 -6.78 7.84
N TYR A 86 -7.10 -7.29 7.41
CA TYR A 86 -7.22 -8.44 6.51
C TYR A 86 -7.45 -8.04 5.06
N ASP A 87 -7.34 -6.75 4.75
CA ASP A 87 -7.62 -6.23 3.42
C ASP A 87 -6.49 -5.34 2.89
N VAL A 88 -6.36 -5.30 1.57
CA VAL A 88 -5.42 -4.44 0.83
C VAL A 88 -6.10 -3.12 0.50
N HIS A 89 -5.34 -2.02 0.58
CA HIS A 89 -5.87 -0.69 0.26
C HIS A 89 -6.30 -0.59 -1.21
N PRO A 90 -7.58 -0.33 -1.50
CA PRO A 90 -8.12 -0.46 -2.86
C PRO A 90 -7.54 0.53 -3.86
N ASP A 91 -7.11 1.73 -3.42
CA ASP A 91 -6.56 2.75 -4.32
C ASP A 91 -5.16 2.42 -4.86
N LEU A 92 -4.52 1.38 -4.35
CA LEU A 92 -3.25 0.85 -4.86
C LEU A 92 -3.46 -0.17 -6.00
N CYS A 93 -4.69 -0.45 -6.39
CA CYS A 93 -5.01 -1.52 -7.33
C CYS A 93 -5.67 -0.97 -8.60
N GLU A 94 -5.37 -1.59 -9.73
CA GLU A 94 -6.02 -1.29 -11.01
C GLU A 94 -7.48 -1.76 -10.99
N ASP A 95 -7.73 -2.98 -10.50
CA ASP A 95 -9.07 -3.47 -10.19
C ASP A 95 -9.24 -3.65 -8.68
N LYS A 96 -9.99 -2.76 -8.05
CA LYS A 96 -10.25 -2.77 -6.60
C LYS A 96 -10.86 -4.08 -6.09
N ARG A 97 -11.62 -4.79 -6.95
CA ARG A 97 -12.23 -6.09 -6.61
C ARG A 97 -11.20 -7.22 -6.57
N ARG A 98 -10.08 -7.05 -7.28
CA ARG A 98 -8.98 -8.01 -7.37
C ARG A 98 -7.76 -7.62 -6.53
N ARG A 99 -7.92 -6.72 -5.57
CA ARG A 99 -6.81 -6.16 -4.78
C ARG A 99 -5.96 -7.22 -4.08
N MET A 100 -6.57 -8.27 -3.55
CA MET A 100 -5.81 -9.37 -2.92
C MET A 100 -4.98 -10.13 -3.95
N GLN A 101 -5.54 -10.39 -5.13
CA GLN A 101 -4.81 -11.04 -6.23
C GLN A 101 -3.67 -10.17 -6.74
N GLU A 102 -3.89 -8.88 -6.89
CA GLU A 102 -2.84 -7.94 -7.32
C GLU A 102 -1.70 -7.86 -6.29
N PHE A 103 -2.02 -7.87 -5.00
CA PHE A 103 -1.00 -7.91 -3.96
C PHE A 103 -0.24 -9.25 -3.94
N THR A 104 -0.94 -10.37 -4.05
CA THR A 104 -0.30 -11.69 -4.14
C THR A 104 0.65 -11.75 -5.35
N ALA A 105 0.21 -11.25 -6.50
CA ALA A 105 1.05 -11.18 -7.71
C ALA A 105 2.28 -10.30 -7.51
N LEU A 106 2.18 -9.19 -6.77
CA LEU A 106 3.34 -8.36 -6.41
C LEU A 106 4.34 -9.11 -5.52
N VAL A 107 3.84 -9.84 -4.52
CA VAL A 107 4.70 -10.64 -3.62
C VAL A 107 5.45 -11.70 -4.43
N GLU A 108 4.75 -12.45 -5.28
CA GLU A 108 5.36 -13.47 -6.15
C GLU A 108 6.40 -12.88 -7.10
N ARG A 109 6.06 -11.76 -7.74
CA ARG A 109 6.99 -11.04 -8.64
C ARG A 109 8.24 -10.56 -7.91
N THR A 110 8.09 -10.08 -6.68
CA THR A 110 9.22 -9.66 -5.83
C THR A 110 10.11 -10.84 -5.48
N HIS A 111 9.53 -11.97 -5.07
CA HIS A 111 10.28 -13.21 -4.77
C HIS A 111 11.03 -13.75 -6.00
N GLN A 112 10.43 -13.68 -7.19
CA GLN A 112 11.07 -14.09 -8.44
C GLN A 112 12.34 -13.29 -8.77
N HIS A 113 12.50 -12.11 -8.18
CA HIS A 113 13.69 -11.26 -8.32
C HIS A 113 14.66 -11.38 -7.13
N ASN A 114 14.56 -12.45 -6.35
CA ASN A 114 15.39 -12.73 -5.17
C ASN A 114 15.35 -11.61 -4.11
N LEU A 115 14.18 -10.97 -3.96
CA LEU A 115 13.88 -9.97 -2.94
C LEU A 115 12.84 -10.55 -1.99
N LYS A 116 13.01 -10.31 -0.69
CA LYS A 116 12.00 -10.64 0.33
C LYS A 116 11.06 -9.45 0.51
N VAL A 117 9.83 -9.74 0.93
CA VAL A 117 8.79 -8.71 1.14
C VAL A 117 8.65 -8.40 2.64
N ILE A 118 8.56 -7.12 2.95
CA ILE A 118 8.16 -6.61 4.27
C ILE A 118 6.94 -5.71 4.07
N ILE A 119 5.97 -5.81 4.95
CA ILE A 119 4.85 -4.86 5.07
C ILE A 119 4.74 -4.35 6.50
N ASP A 120 4.12 -3.20 6.67
CA ASP A 120 3.86 -2.63 7.99
C ASP A 120 2.87 -3.48 8.78
N PHE A 121 3.11 -3.61 10.07
CA PHE A 121 2.11 -4.07 11.03
C PHE A 121 1.97 -3.01 12.13
N VAL A 122 0.77 -2.46 12.28
CA VAL A 122 0.47 -1.34 13.20
C VAL A 122 -0.46 -1.82 14.31
N PRO A 123 0.06 -2.44 15.40
CA PRO A 123 -0.76 -3.07 16.42
C PRO A 123 -1.24 -2.13 17.52
N ASN A 124 -0.69 -0.91 17.61
CA ASN A 124 -0.91 0.01 18.75
C ASN A 124 -2.19 0.85 18.64
N HIS A 125 -2.80 0.95 17.46
CA HIS A 125 -4.06 1.67 17.25
C HIS A 125 -4.73 1.26 15.94
N VAL A 126 -6.00 1.61 15.81
CA VAL A 126 -6.79 1.47 14.58
C VAL A 126 -7.48 2.78 14.26
N ALA A 127 -7.98 2.93 13.04
CA ALA A 127 -8.83 4.05 12.69
C ALA A 127 -10.16 4.00 13.45
N ARG A 128 -10.83 5.15 13.63
CA ARG A 128 -12.13 5.22 14.31
C ARG A 128 -13.21 4.38 13.63
N GLU A 129 -13.15 4.26 12.32
CA GLU A 129 -14.07 3.44 11.49
C GLU A 129 -13.38 2.13 11.09
N TYR A 130 -12.98 1.32 12.08
CA TYR A 130 -12.40 0.00 11.84
C TYR A 130 -13.51 -1.05 11.63
N HIS A 131 -13.39 -1.86 10.57
CA HIS A 131 -14.24 -3.01 10.30
C HIS A 131 -13.40 -4.18 9.78
N SER A 132 -13.39 -5.30 10.51
CA SER A 132 -12.70 -6.51 10.06
C SER A 132 -13.51 -7.27 9.02
N SER A 133 -12.95 -7.47 7.82
CA SER A 133 -13.56 -8.32 6.79
C SER A 133 -13.49 -9.82 7.14
N ALA A 134 -12.51 -10.22 7.94
CA ALA A 134 -12.35 -11.61 8.36
C ALA A 134 -13.38 -12.06 9.40
N LYS A 135 -13.99 -11.14 10.15
CA LYS A 135 -14.98 -11.42 11.21
C LYS A 135 -14.59 -12.66 12.03
N PRO A 136 -13.44 -12.69 12.71
CA PRO A 136 -13.05 -13.83 13.50
C PRO A 136 -14.12 -14.12 14.54
N ARG A 137 -14.41 -15.42 14.78
CA ARG A 137 -15.42 -15.83 15.77
C ARG A 137 -15.01 -15.32 17.15
N GLY A 138 -15.92 -14.63 17.84
CA GLY A 138 -15.73 -14.13 19.20
C GLY A 138 -15.21 -12.69 19.33
N VAL A 139 -15.24 -11.92 18.25
CA VAL A 139 -14.95 -10.48 18.27
C VAL A 139 -16.19 -9.71 17.79
#